data_e26ddc93e80b9d7fa7d7aaa9eb7e0087
#
_entry.id   e26ddc93e80b9d7fa7d7aaa9eb7e0087
#
_cell.length_a   1.000
_cell.length_b   1.000
_cell.length_c   1.000
_cell.angle_alpha   90.00
_cell.angle_beta   90.00
_cell.angle_gamma   90.00
#
_symmetry.space_group_name_H-M   'P 1'
#
loop_
_entity.id
_entity.type
_entity.pdbx_description
1 polymer ?
#
loop_
_entity_poly.entity_id
_entity_poly.type
_entity_poly.pdbx_seq_one_letter_code
_entity_poly.pdbx_strand_id
1 'polypeptide(L)'
;MFSPNGRELWVAVRGESYVSIIDPVAVKETMRIVTTDGVAMVIFRPDGKYAFVNSSRTAELDVVDAETHTVVRRLPMPSKFSPNLAASPDGQEVWVTLKDVGRTVIVDAQSFAVLGSVETGAVTNHVNFVTTATDKLAYVTVGGENAVKVYRRNGGTPSLIATIPTSDSPHGLWPSADNRTVYVGQENADSVAVIDVATQRVVKQIPTGQAPQALVFVANAVPTGAGTENRSRQNVGLRIERRVLALSGAPNAKAKAIIRDLGPLDAVEVAVRAAPAGAMFDAYAVQNMTAPYGRAVKLAHLMVKNDGTAEVAAQLRFFESGFTNVVLTPTGQLPSGASMSVIGAPVMQLAVANHCSMH
;
A
#
# COMPACT_ATOMS: atom_id res chain seq x y z
N MET A 1 11.08 10.89 -5.09
CA MET A 1 12.40 10.23 -5.24
C MET A 1 13.43 11.23 -5.71
N PHE A 2 14.59 11.30 -5.06
CA PHE A 2 15.71 12.09 -5.60
C PHE A 2 16.34 11.38 -6.78
N SER A 3 16.76 12.15 -7.78
CA SER A 3 17.65 11.64 -8.82
C SER A 3 18.96 11.17 -8.21
N PRO A 4 19.64 10.13 -8.74
CA PRO A 4 20.87 9.59 -8.15
C PRO A 4 22.01 10.62 -7.99
N ASN A 5 22.02 11.66 -8.81
CA ASN A 5 22.97 12.78 -8.73
C ASN A 5 22.54 13.85 -7.71
N GLY A 6 21.38 13.72 -7.07
CA GLY A 6 20.84 14.64 -6.06
C GLY A 6 20.37 16.00 -6.57
N ARG A 7 20.36 16.22 -7.89
CA ARG A 7 20.03 17.54 -8.46
C ARG A 7 18.54 17.81 -8.60
N GLU A 8 17.72 16.76 -8.62
CA GLU A 8 16.30 16.86 -8.85
C GLU A 8 15.54 16.00 -7.83
N LEU A 9 14.39 16.47 -7.40
CA LEU A 9 13.39 15.70 -6.68
C LEU A 9 12.20 15.45 -7.62
N TRP A 10 11.99 14.19 -7.99
CA TRP A 10 10.88 13.77 -8.83
C TRP A 10 9.70 13.34 -7.95
N VAL A 11 8.54 13.95 -8.16
CA VAL A 11 7.33 13.73 -7.39
C VAL A 11 6.22 13.21 -8.30
N ALA A 12 5.82 11.97 -8.09
CA ALA A 12 4.63 11.41 -8.72
C ALA A 12 3.38 12.13 -8.17
N VAL A 13 2.67 12.86 -9.01
CA VAL A 13 1.47 13.61 -8.59
C VAL A 13 0.26 12.71 -8.77
N ARG A 14 -0.08 12.00 -7.69
CA ARG A 14 -1.17 11.02 -7.72
C ARG A 14 -2.51 11.71 -7.98
N GLY A 15 -3.22 11.22 -8.97
CA GLY A 15 -4.48 11.81 -9.42
C GLY A 15 -4.35 12.62 -10.70
N GLU A 16 -3.13 12.92 -11.10
CA GLU A 16 -2.78 13.62 -12.33
C GLU A 16 -2.00 12.71 -13.28
N SER A 17 -1.67 13.24 -14.46
CA SER A 17 -0.94 12.50 -15.50
C SER A 17 0.47 13.04 -15.70
N TYR A 18 1.17 13.38 -14.59
CA TYR A 18 2.54 13.91 -14.67
C TYR A 18 3.38 13.62 -13.43
N VAL A 19 4.69 13.62 -13.65
CA VAL A 19 5.69 13.71 -12.59
C VAL A 19 6.19 15.14 -12.51
N SER A 20 6.13 15.75 -11.32
CA SER A 20 6.66 17.08 -11.06
C SER A 20 8.15 17.00 -10.74
N ILE A 21 8.97 17.82 -11.37
CA ILE A 21 10.41 17.94 -11.13
C ILE A 21 10.66 19.18 -10.30
N ILE A 22 11.31 19.00 -9.18
CA ILE A 22 11.58 20.06 -8.21
C ILE A 22 13.08 20.22 -8.06
N ASP A 23 13.55 21.46 -8.15
CA ASP A 23 14.90 21.82 -7.69
C ASP A 23 14.90 21.80 -6.14
N PRO A 24 15.66 20.88 -5.52
CA PRO A 24 15.64 20.74 -4.07
C PRO A 24 16.36 21.87 -3.31
N VAL A 25 17.17 22.67 -4.00
CA VAL A 25 17.89 23.81 -3.41
C VAL A 25 17.00 25.06 -3.46
N ALA A 26 16.43 25.34 -4.63
CA ALA A 26 15.50 26.46 -4.80
C ALA A 26 14.10 26.17 -4.24
N VAL A 27 13.80 24.89 -3.91
CA VAL A 27 12.48 24.41 -3.45
C VAL A 27 11.37 24.84 -4.42
N LYS A 28 11.60 24.66 -5.71
CA LYS A 28 10.72 25.13 -6.78
C LYS A 28 10.50 24.07 -7.85
N GLU A 29 9.25 23.92 -8.30
CA GLU A 29 8.95 23.14 -9.49
C GLU A 29 9.60 23.78 -10.72
N THR A 30 10.37 23.02 -11.46
CA THR A 30 11.09 23.45 -12.66
C THR A 30 10.41 23.00 -13.95
N MET A 31 9.79 21.81 -13.91
CA MET A 31 9.06 21.27 -15.06
C MET A 31 8.12 20.14 -14.65
N ARG A 32 7.33 19.67 -15.61
CA ARG A 32 6.46 18.49 -15.49
C ARG A 32 6.70 17.55 -16.65
N ILE A 33 6.83 16.28 -16.33
CA ILE A 33 6.93 15.20 -17.33
C ILE A 33 5.55 14.58 -17.48
N VAL A 34 4.94 14.71 -18.63
CA VAL A 34 3.64 14.09 -18.93
C VAL A 34 3.81 12.58 -19.04
N THR A 35 3.03 11.85 -18.26
CA THR A 35 3.05 10.39 -18.15
C THR A 35 1.66 9.81 -18.37
N THR A 36 1.50 8.50 -18.17
CA THR A 36 0.16 7.87 -18.12
C THR A 36 -0.65 8.40 -16.94
N ASP A 37 -1.98 8.30 -17.03
CA ASP A 37 -2.90 8.77 -15.98
C ASP A 37 -2.73 7.98 -14.68
N GLY A 38 -2.91 8.66 -13.54
CA GLY A 38 -2.89 8.06 -12.22
C GLY A 38 -1.51 7.65 -11.72
N VAL A 39 -0.51 8.47 -11.99
CA VAL A 39 0.87 8.26 -11.48
C VAL A 39 0.87 7.86 -10.02
N ALA A 40 1.54 6.78 -9.68
CA ALA A 40 1.61 6.28 -8.30
C ALA A 40 2.98 6.54 -7.66
N MET A 41 4.05 6.10 -8.31
CA MET A 41 5.42 6.25 -7.83
C MET A 41 6.39 6.45 -9.00
N VAL A 42 7.58 6.92 -8.67
CA VAL A 42 8.72 7.01 -9.58
C VAL A 42 9.96 6.47 -8.90
N ILE A 43 10.73 5.64 -9.60
CA ILE A 43 12.05 5.19 -9.17
C ILE A 43 13.08 5.37 -10.27
N PHE A 44 14.34 5.50 -9.90
CA PHE A 44 15.44 5.53 -10.84
C PHE A 44 16.12 4.18 -10.95
N ARG A 45 16.60 3.85 -12.14
CA ARG A 45 17.67 2.87 -12.28
C ARG A 45 18.91 3.40 -11.54
N PRO A 46 19.72 2.53 -10.89
CA PRO A 46 20.84 2.99 -10.07
C PRO A 46 21.87 3.88 -10.79
N ASP A 47 22.04 3.73 -12.10
CA ASP A 47 22.92 4.57 -12.91
C ASP A 47 22.35 5.97 -13.23
N GLY A 48 21.09 6.20 -12.89
CA GLY A 48 20.41 7.49 -13.08
C GLY A 48 19.98 7.79 -14.51
N LYS A 49 20.20 6.90 -15.48
CA LYS A 49 19.85 7.15 -16.89
C LYS A 49 18.36 7.08 -17.17
N TYR A 50 17.67 6.19 -16.49
CA TYR A 50 16.24 5.99 -16.69
C TYR A 50 15.51 6.02 -15.36
N ALA A 51 14.29 6.53 -15.39
CA ALA A 51 13.31 6.41 -14.34
C ALA A 51 12.12 5.57 -14.82
N PHE A 52 11.50 4.86 -13.89
CA PHE A 52 10.30 4.07 -14.13
C PHE A 52 9.16 4.66 -13.33
N VAL A 53 8.00 4.84 -13.97
CA VAL A 53 6.83 5.48 -13.39
C VAL A 53 5.64 4.55 -13.55
N ASN A 54 5.12 4.06 -12.43
CA ASN A 54 3.94 3.19 -12.45
C ASN A 54 2.64 3.99 -12.27
N SER A 55 1.54 3.34 -12.60
CA SER A 55 0.21 3.92 -12.47
C SER A 55 -0.65 3.16 -11.47
N SER A 56 -1.62 3.85 -10.88
CA SER A 56 -2.71 3.29 -10.10
C SER A 56 -4.06 3.28 -10.84
N ARG A 57 -4.09 3.70 -12.11
CA ARG A 57 -5.32 3.81 -12.91
C ARG A 57 -5.21 3.20 -14.30
N THR A 58 -3.99 3.12 -14.85
CA THR A 58 -3.75 2.55 -16.18
C THR A 58 -2.87 1.32 -16.08
N ALA A 59 -3.08 0.37 -16.99
CA ALA A 59 -2.29 -0.85 -17.06
C ALA A 59 -0.98 -0.61 -17.83
N GLU A 60 -0.20 0.37 -17.39
CA GLU A 60 1.03 0.80 -18.06
C GLU A 60 2.13 1.16 -17.05
N LEU A 61 3.37 0.96 -17.48
CA LEU A 61 4.59 1.42 -16.83
C LEU A 61 5.35 2.30 -17.83
N ASP A 62 5.55 3.56 -17.47
CA ASP A 62 6.35 4.47 -18.27
C ASP A 62 7.84 4.34 -17.95
N VAL A 63 8.67 4.32 -18.98
CA VAL A 63 10.12 4.46 -18.88
C VAL A 63 10.48 5.86 -19.37
N VAL A 64 11.13 6.62 -18.50
CA VAL A 64 11.51 8.01 -18.75
C VAL A 64 13.02 8.09 -18.86
N ASP A 65 13.51 8.70 -19.93
CA ASP A 65 14.91 9.11 -20.00
C ASP A 65 15.13 10.30 -19.06
N ALA A 66 16.02 10.12 -18.09
CA ALA A 66 16.19 11.08 -17.01
C ALA A 66 17.01 12.33 -17.41
N GLU A 67 17.72 12.27 -18.51
CA GLU A 67 18.47 13.42 -19.04
C GLU A 67 17.57 14.32 -19.89
N THR A 68 16.78 13.72 -20.78
CA THR A 68 15.90 14.46 -21.69
C THR A 68 14.51 14.72 -21.10
N HIS A 69 14.18 14.11 -19.95
CA HIS A 69 12.87 14.20 -19.27
C HIS A 69 11.70 13.77 -20.19
N THR A 70 11.93 12.78 -21.03
CA THR A 70 10.93 12.29 -22.00
C THR A 70 10.56 10.84 -21.73
N VAL A 71 9.30 10.49 -21.91
CA VAL A 71 8.84 9.10 -21.91
C VAL A 71 9.33 8.43 -23.18
N VAL A 72 10.26 7.48 -23.04
CA VAL A 72 10.87 6.74 -24.16
C VAL A 72 10.19 5.41 -24.45
N ARG A 73 9.44 4.87 -23.47
CA ARG A 73 8.73 3.61 -23.62
C ARG A 73 7.52 3.57 -22.70
N ARG A 74 6.46 2.89 -23.15
CA ARG A 74 5.31 2.47 -22.33
C ARG A 74 5.18 0.97 -22.41
N LEU A 75 5.17 0.31 -21.24
CA LEU A 75 5.10 -1.13 -21.14
C LEU A 75 3.72 -1.52 -20.65
N PRO A 76 3.00 -2.41 -21.36
CA PRO A 76 1.70 -2.88 -20.87
C PRO A 76 1.88 -3.74 -19.62
N MET A 77 1.01 -3.50 -18.62
CA MET A 77 0.96 -4.26 -17.38
C MET A 77 -0.33 -5.09 -17.32
N PRO A 78 -0.31 -6.25 -16.65
CA PRO A 78 -1.49 -7.12 -16.53
C PRO A 78 -2.66 -6.51 -15.75
N SER A 79 -2.42 -5.43 -15.02
CA SER A 79 -3.43 -4.74 -14.20
C SER A 79 -3.20 -3.25 -14.13
N LYS A 80 -4.27 -2.52 -13.81
CA LYS A 80 -4.28 -1.06 -13.70
C LYS A 80 -3.71 -0.55 -12.38
N PHE A 81 -3.65 -1.37 -11.33
CA PHE A 81 -3.31 -0.91 -9.99
C PHE A 81 -1.95 -1.41 -9.52
N SER A 82 -0.94 -0.58 -9.71
CA SER A 82 0.41 -0.81 -9.18
C SER A 82 0.68 0.14 -8.01
N PRO A 83 0.75 -0.37 -6.77
CA PRO A 83 1.04 0.46 -5.60
C PRO A 83 2.52 0.80 -5.47
N ASN A 84 3.41 -0.04 -5.99
CA ASN A 84 4.84 0.10 -5.78
C ASN A 84 5.66 -0.51 -6.91
N LEU A 85 6.88 -0.02 -7.04
CA LEU A 85 7.93 -0.61 -7.85
C LEU A 85 9.30 -0.35 -7.22
N ALA A 86 10.27 -1.19 -7.54
CA ALA A 86 11.66 -0.99 -7.14
C ALA A 86 12.62 -1.45 -8.22
N ALA A 87 13.75 -0.77 -8.36
CA ALA A 87 14.87 -1.18 -9.19
C ALA A 87 15.87 -1.97 -8.35
N SER A 88 16.36 -3.07 -8.89
CA SER A 88 17.39 -3.85 -8.22
C SER A 88 18.71 -3.07 -8.11
N PRO A 89 19.47 -3.24 -7.02
CA PRO A 89 20.70 -2.50 -6.80
C PRO A 89 21.76 -2.68 -7.89
N ASP A 90 21.72 -3.82 -8.60
CA ASP A 90 22.59 -4.10 -9.75
C ASP A 90 22.08 -3.49 -11.07
N GLY A 91 20.93 -2.80 -11.05
CA GLY A 91 20.35 -2.15 -12.22
C GLY A 91 19.86 -3.11 -13.30
N GLN A 92 19.69 -4.41 -13.00
CA GLN A 92 19.28 -5.39 -14.00
C GLN A 92 17.76 -5.53 -14.11
N GLU A 93 17.04 -5.38 -13.01
CA GLU A 93 15.61 -5.64 -12.96
C GLU A 93 14.84 -4.49 -12.30
N VAL A 94 13.61 -4.27 -12.77
CA VAL A 94 12.59 -3.51 -12.08
C VAL A 94 11.43 -4.45 -11.77
N TRP A 95 11.06 -4.51 -10.49
CA TRP A 95 9.91 -5.29 -10.04
C TRP A 95 8.74 -4.34 -9.77
N VAL A 96 7.58 -4.67 -10.33
CA VAL A 96 6.36 -3.85 -10.29
C VAL A 96 5.26 -4.67 -9.63
N THR A 97 4.82 -4.25 -8.46
CA THR A 97 3.75 -4.95 -7.73
C THR A 97 2.38 -4.58 -8.30
N LEU A 98 1.47 -5.56 -8.37
CA LEU A 98 0.10 -5.42 -8.84
C LEU A 98 -0.86 -5.92 -7.76
N LYS A 99 -1.37 -4.99 -6.96
CA LYS A 99 -2.10 -5.27 -5.72
C LYS A 99 -3.43 -6.01 -5.94
N ASP A 100 -4.14 -5.63 -6.98
CA ASP A 100 -5.50 -6.13 -7.28
C ASP A 100 -5.53 -7.54 -7.86
N VAL A 101 -4.41 -7.98 -8.46
CA VAL A 101 -4.27 -9.33 -9.04
C VAL A 101 -3.27 -10.20 -8.28
N GLY A 102 -2.68 -9.71 -7.19
CA GLY A 102 -1.77 -10.49 -6.34
C GLY A 102 -0.48 -10.92 -7.05
N ARG A 103 0.03 -10.11 -7.97
CA ARG A 103 1.20 -10.43 -8.79
C ARG A 103 2.29 -9.39 -8.68
N THR A 104 3.50 -9.80 -9.05
CA THR A 104 4.63 -8.89 -9.28
C THR A 104 5.22 -9.18 -10.64
N VAL A 105 5.29 -8.14 -11.49
CA VAL A 105 5.89 -8.20 -12.83
C VAL A 105 7.37 -7.86 -12.73
N ILE A 106 8.18 -8.55 -13.51
CA ILE A 106 9.63 -8.37 -13.58
C ILE A 106 9.99 -7.84 -14.97
N VAL A 107 10.65 -6.69 -15.00
CA VAL A 107 11.08 -6.00 -16.21
C VAL A 107 12.60 -5.97 -16.23
N ASP A 108 13.19 -6.30 -17.36
CA ASP A 108 14.61 -6.05 -17.62
C ASP A 108 14.87 -4.54 -17.70
N ALA A 109 15.69 -4.02 -16.81
CA ALA A 109 15.93 -2.59 -16.69
C ALA A 109 16.85 -2.00 -17.79
N GLN A 110 17.42 -2.84 -18.65
CA GLN A 110 18.29 -2.42 -19.76
C GLN A 110 17.53 -2.42 -21.10
N SER A 111 16.87 -3.52 -21.43
CA SER A 111 16.12 -3.70 -22.67
C SER A 111 14.66 -3.24 -22.58
N PHE A 112 14.16 -3.05 -21.35
CA PHE A 112 12.74 -2.76 -21.03
C PHE A 112 11.79 -3.90 -21.43
N ALA A 113 12.31 -5.12 -21.59
CA ALA A 113 11.47 -6.27 -21.86
C ALA A 113 10.82 -6.78 -20.56
N VAL A 114 9.57 -7.20 -20.65
CA VAL A 114 8.92 -7.94 -19.56
C VAL A 114 9.49 -9.35 -19.53
N LEU A 115 10.24 -9.69 -18.47
CA LEU A 115 10.85 -11.00 -18.28
C LEU A 115 9.85 -12.06 -17.82
N GLY A 116 8.82 -11.63 -17.09
CA GLY A 116 7.79 -12.50 -16.56
C GLY A 116 7.06 -11.89 -15.38
N SER A 117 6.28 -12.72 -14.69
CA SER A 117 5.62 -12.35 -13.45
C SER A 117 5.55 -13.52 -12.49
N VAL A 118 5.48 -13.25 -11.20
CA VAL A 118 5.25 -14.22 -10.13
C VAL A 118 3.95 -13.94 -9.40
N GLU A 119 3.26 -15.00 -8.98
CA GLU A 119 2.13 -14.87 -8.07
C GLU A 119 2.66 -14.63 -6.67
N THR A 120 2.43 -13.44 -6.17
CA THR A 120 2.93 -13.02 -4.86
C THR A 120 1.87 -13.16 -3.77
N GLY A 121 0.60 -13.08 -4.11
CA GLY A 121 -0.51 -13.28 -3.18
C GLY A 121 -1.42 -12.07 -3.05
N ALA A 122 -2.53 -12.27 -2.36
CA ALA A 122 -3.57 -11.25 -2.19
C ALA A 122 -3.03 -9.99 -1.51
N VAL A 123 -3.40 -8.82 -2.03
CA VAL A 123 -2.96 -7.53 -1.49
C VAL A 123 -1.43 -7.41 -1.48
N THR A 124 -0.80 -7.75 -2.61
CA THR A 124 0.63 -7.49 -2.83
C THR A 124 0.87 -5.99 -2.80
N ASN A 125 1.71 -5.52 -1.86
CA ASN A 125 1.94 -4.10 -1.64
C ASN A 125 3.30 -3.65 -2.21
N HIS A 126 4.38 -3.80 -1.45
CA HIS A 126 5.69 -3.26 -1.79
C HIS A 126 6.71 -4.34 -2.09
N VAL A 127 7.74 -3.98 -2.84
CA VAL A 127 8.92 -4.80 -3.11
C VAL A 127 10.19 -3.97 -2.84
N ASN A 128 11.22 -4.62 -2.33
CA ASN A 128 12.58 -4.07 -2.26
C ASN A 128 13.61 -5.20 -2.26
N PHE A 129 14.87 -4.85 -2.40
CA PHE A 129 15.94 -5.81 -2.66
C PHE A 129 16.98 -5.83 -1.54
N VAL A 130 17.52 -7.02 -1.34
CA VAL A 130 18.67 -7.29 -0.45
C VAL A 130 19.70 -8.04 -1.25
N THR A 131 20.96 -7.64 -1.11
CA THR A 131 22.09 -8.35 -1.67
C THR A 131 23.00 -8.84 -0.52
N THR A 132 23.16 -10.14 -0.42
CA THR A 132 24.11 -10.77 0.52
C THR A 132 25.38 -11.21 -0.23
N ALA A 133 26.31 -11.83 0.47
CA ALA A 133 27.49 -12.38 -0.16
C ALA A 133 27.17 -13.51 -1.17
N THR A 134 26.05 -14.22 -0.97
CA THR A 134 25.67 -15.40 -1.76
C THR A 134 24.41 -15.24 -2.59
N ASP A 135 23.54 -14.30 -2.21
CA ASP A 135 22.20 -14.22 -2.78
C ASP A 135 21.79 -12.80 -3.16
N LYS A 136 21.04 -12.71 -4.25
CA LYS A 136 20.28 -11.54 -4.65
C LYS A 136 18.81 -11.81 -4.38
N LEU A 137 18.23 -11.12 -3.41
CA LEU A 137 16.90 -11.38 -2.89
C LEU A 137 15.94 -10.22 -3.19
N ALA A 138 14.67 -10.55 -3.43
CA ALA A 138 13.56 -9.62 -3.47
C ALA A 138 12.59 -9.96 -2.34
N TYR A 139 12.28 -8.98 -1.51
CA TYR A 139 11.31 -9.07 -0.43
C TYR A 139 10.02 -8.40 -0.88
N VAL A 140 8.91 -9.11 -0.79
CA VAL A 140 7.58 -8.61 -1.22
C VAL A 140 6.61 -8.70 -0.07
N THR A 141 5.99 -7.58 0.29
CA THR A 141 4.94 -7.55 1.32
C THR A 141 3.59 -7.98 0.73
N VAL A 142 2.93 -8.92 1.41
CA VAL A 142 1.65 -9.50 1.00
C VAL A 142 0.64 -9.28 2.13
N GLY A 143 -0.09 -8.16 2.06
CA GLY A 143 -0.99 -7.72 3.12
C GLY A 143 -2.16 -8.68 3.37
N GLY A 144 -2.66 -9.35 2.33
CA GLY A 144 -3.76 -10.32 2.48
C GLY A 144 -3.37 -11.60 3.20
N GLU A 145 -2.08 -11.92 3.24
CA GLU A 145 -1.55 -13.11 3.90
C GLU A 145 -0.85 -12.77 5.22
N ASN A 146 -0.71 -11.49 5.58
CA ASN A 146 0.08 -11.02 6.71
C ASN A 146 1.51 -11.59 6.68
N ALA A 147 2.16 -11.49 5.52
CA ALA A 147 3.46 -12.09 5.30
C ALA A 147 4.36 -11.23 4.43
N VAL A 148 5.66 -11.47 4.54
CA VAL A 148 6.67 -11.06 3.57
C VAL A 148 7.16 -12.30 2.85
N LYS A 149 7.08 -12.32 1.52
CA LYS A 149 7.63 -13.38 0.68
C LYS A 149 8.99 -12.98 0.17
N VAL A 150 9.93 -13.92 0.22
CA VAL A 150 11.33 -13.70 -0.18
C VAL A 150 11.64 -14.57 -1.39
N TYR A 151 12.06 -13.91 -2.45
CA TYR A 151 12.39 -14.56 -3.72
C TYR A 151 13.88 -14.44 -3.99
N ARG A 152 14.52 -15.55 -4.40
CA ARG A 152 15.87 -15.52 -4.95
C ARG A 152 15.81 -15.15 -6.42
N ARG A 153 16.54 -14.10 -6.80
CA ARG A 153 16.70 -13.65 -8.18
C ARG A 153 17.84 -14.43 -8.85
N ASN A 154 17.62 -14.91 -10.04
CA ASN A 154 18.59 -15.72 -10.79
C ASN A 154 18.69 -15.33 -12.28
N GLY A 155 18.18 -14.13 -12.65
CA GLY A 155 18.16 -13.66 -14.04
C GLY A 155 17.06 -14.28 -14.90
N GLY A 156 16.17 -15.08 -14.30
CA GLY A 156 15.00 -15.70 -14.94
C GLY A 156 13.81 -15.69 -14.00
N THR A 157 13.04 -16.79 -13.99
CA THR A 157 11.92 -16.94 -13.05
C THR A 157 12.46 -17.07 -11.63
N PRO A 158 12.16 -16.11 -10.73
CA PRO A 158 12.67 -16.13 -9.36
C PRO A 158 12.04 -17.27 -8.56
N SER A 159 12.77 -17.80 -7.60
CA SER A 159 12.30 -18.88 -6.72
C SER A 159 11.90 -18.33 -5.35
N LEU A 160 10.71 -18.69 -4.87
CA LEU A 160 10.28 -18.41 -3.49
C LEU A 160 11.14 -19.24 -2.53
N ILE A 161 11.85 -18.58 -1.60
CA ILE A 161 12.73 -19.25 -0.64
C ILE A 161 12.23 -19.14 0.80
N ALA A 162 11.40 -18.14 1.11
CA ALA A 162 10.82 -17.98 2.44
C ALA A 162 9.48 -17.24 2.38
N THR A 163 8.59 -17.58 3.33
CA THR A 163 7.39 -16.82 3.68
C THR A 163 7.48 -16.48 5.16
N ILE A 164 7.66 -15.21 5.47
CA ILE A 164 7.91 -14.71 6.83
C ILE A 164 6.59 -14.16 7.38
N PRO A 165 5.99 -14.77 8.41
CA PRO A 165 4.79 -14.23 9.04
C PRO A 165 5.06 -12.87 9.68
N THR A 166 4.13 -11.96 9.55
CA THR A 166 4.16 -10.62 10.15
C THR A 166 2.88 -10.34 10.93
N SER A 167 2.81 -9.20 11.59
CA SER A 167 1.54 -8.68 12.08
C SER A 167 0.70 -8.12 10.92
N ASP A 168 -0.44 -7.56 11.25
CA ASP A 168 -1.51 -7.25 10.30
C ASP A 168 -1.09 -6.22 9.24
N SER A 169 -1.35 -6.59 7.98
CA SER A 169 -1.19 -5.77 6.78
C SER A 169 0.22 -5.20 6.59
N PRO A 170 1.26 -6.04 6.32
CA PRO A 170 2.56 -5.53 5.93
C PRO A 170 2.45 -4.72 4.63
N HIS A 171 3.05 -3.51 4.62
CA HIS A 171 2.91 -2.58 3.52
C HIS A 171 4.30 -2.15 3.00
N GLY A 172 4.81 -0.98 3.37
CA GLY A 172 6.13 -0.53 2.95
C GLY A 172 7.26 -1.32 3.58
N LEU A 173 8.34 -1.53 2.85
CA LEU A 173 9.55 -2.17 3.38
C LEU A 173 10.81 -1.50 2.86
N TRP A 174 11.88 -1.55 3.69
CA TRP A 174 13.17 -1.01 3.32
C TRP A 174 14.31 -1.79 3.99
N PRO A 175 15.35 -2.20 3.25
CA PRO A 175 16.52 -2.84 3.83
C PRO A 175 17.41 -1.83 4.56
N SER A 176 18.16 -2.30 5.55
CA SER A 176 19.28 -1.55 6.12
C SER A 176 20.42 -1.42 5.10
N ALA A 177 21.28 -0.42 5.27
CA ALA A 177 22.39 -0.18 4.35
C ALA A 177 23.38 -1.35 4.25
N ASP A 178 23.52 -2.12 5.32
CA ASP A 178 24.38 -3.32 5.37
C ASP A 178 23.68 -4.60 4.88
N ASN A 179 22.43 -4.51 4.43
CA ASN A 179 21.60 -5.63 3.98
C ASN A 179 21.40 -6.75 5.02
N ARG A 180 21.58 -6.48 6.32
CA ARG A 180 21.38 -7.47 7.39
C ARG A 180 19.96 -7.49 7.91
N THR A 181 19.23 -6.40 7.76
CA THR A 181 17.85 -6.28 8.24
C THR A 181 16.94 -5.70 7.18
N VAL A 182 15.66 -6.07 7.24
CA VAL A 182 14.59 -5.45 6.47
C VAL A 182 13.54 -4.93 7.45
N TYR A 183 13.23 -3.65 7.35
CA TYR A 183 12.18 -3.00 8.11
C TYR A 183 10.88 -3.05 7.33
N VAL A 184 9.77 -3.43 7.98
CA VAL A 184 8.46 -3.60 7.34
C VAL A 184 7.40 -2.86 8.13
N GLY A 185 6.79 -1.86 7.53
CA GLY A 185 5.61 -1.19 8.09
C GLY A 185 4.41 -2.14 8.12
N GLN A 186 3.79 -2.28 9.28
CA GLN A 186 2.60 -3.10 9.50
C GLN A 186 1.42 -2.17 9.72
N GLU A 187 0.76 -1.81 8.61
CA GLU A 187 -0.21 -0.73 8.53
C GLU A 187 -1.32 -0.82 9.58
N ASN A 188 -1.87 -2.02 9.76
CA ASN A 188 -2.98 -2.23 10.68
C ASN A 188 -2.56 -2.71 12.07
N ALA A 189 -1.25 -2.82 12.31
CA ALA A 189 -0.68 -3.17 13.61
C ALA A 189 0.08 -2.01 14.27
N ASP A 190 0.14 -0.81 13.62
CA ASP A 190 0.81 0.39 14.10
C ASP A 190 2.24 0.13 14.58
N SER A 191 2.96 -0.67 13.83
CA SER A 191 4.30 -1.11 14.18
C SER A 191 5.18 -1.31 12.95
N VAL A 192 6.49 -1.37 13.19
CA VAL A 192 7.48 -1.80 12.20
C VAL A 192 8.08 -3.11 12.66
N ALA A 193 7.97 -4.14 11.83
CA ALA A 193 8.71 -5.39 12.03
C ALA A 193 10.15 -5.23 11.55
N VAL A 194 11.08 -5.82 12.29
CA VAL A 194 12.48 -5.94 11.93
C VAL A 194 12.74 -7.40 11.57
N ILE A 195 13.04 -7.65 10.31
CA ILE A 195 13.37 -8.99 9.80
C ILE A 195 14.88 -9.11 9.73
N ASP A 196 15.41 -10.17 10.32
CA ASP A 196 16.80 -10.57 10.17
C ASP A 196 16.97 -11.36 8.86
N VAL A 197 17.88 -10.88 8.01
CA VAL A 197 18.09 -11.45 6.67
C VAL A 197 18.73 -12.83 6.72
N ALA A 198 19.58 -13.10 7.70
CA ALA A 198 20.26 -14.40 7.79
C ALA A 198 19.32 -15.52 8.22
N THR A 199 18.39 -15.22 9.14
CA THR A 199 17.45 -16.21 9.68
C THR A 199 16.09 -16.20 9.00
N GLN A 200 15.78 -15.18 8.19
CA GLN A 200 14.48 -14.98 7.52
C GLN A 200 13.33 -14.96 8.54
N ARG A 201 13.50 -14.24 9.65
CA ARG A 201 12.51 -14.16 10.75
C ARG A 201 12.35 -12.73 11.26
N VAL A 202 11.15 -12.43 11.74
CA VAL A 202 10.93 -11.22 12.54
C VAL A 202 11.61 -11.38 13.88
N VAL A 203 12.57 -10.52 14.18
CA VAL A 203 13.35 -10.53 15.43
C VAL A 203 12.95 -9.42 16.39
N LYS A 204 12.23 -8.40 15.91
CA LYS A 204 11.78 -7.28 16.75
C LYS A 204 10.54 -6.63 16.16
N GLN A 205 9.69 -6.11 17.05
CA GLN A 205 8.58 -5.22 16.72
C GLN A 205 8.85 -3.84 17.34
N ILE A 206 8.70 -2.79 16.54
CA ILE A 206 8.89 -1.40 16.96
C ILE A 206 7.52 -0.72 16.90
N PRO A 207 6.89 -0.39 18.03
CA PRO A 207 5.66 0.40 18.03
C PRO A 207 5.90 1.75 17.36
N THR A 208 4.99 2.17 16.49
CA THR A 208 5.04 3.45 15.78
C THR A 208 3.74 4.23 15.95
N GLY A 209 3.61 5.31 15.23
CA GLY A 209 2.32 5.98 15.03
C GLY A 209 1.40 5.19 14.10
N GLN A 210 0.27 5.79 13.78
CA GLN A 210 -0.81 5.16 13.03
C GLN A 210 -0.41 4.80 11.60
N ALA A 211 -0.84 3.61 11.18
CA ALA A 211 -0.84 3.13 9.80
C ALA A 211 0.48 3.39 9.04
N PRO A 212 1.61 2.80 9.46
CA PRO A 212 2.88 2.98 8.74
C PRO A 212 2.80 2.30 7.36
N GLN A 213 2.47 3.08 6.34
CA GLN A 213 2.34 2.59 4.95
C GLN A 213 3.67 2.62 4.20
N ALA A 214 4.53 3.59 4.51
CA ALA A 214 5.81 3.74 3.85
C ALA A 214 6.90 4.03 4.88
N LEU A 215 8.11 3.58 4.59
CA LEU A 215 9.28 3.85 5.38
C LEU A 215 10.52 3.91 4.48
N VAL A 216 11.55 4.54 4.97
CA VAL A 216 12.86 4.60 4.33
C VAL A 216 13.93 4.45 5.41
N PHE A 217 14.98 3.69 5.12
CA PHE A 217 16.18 3.65 5.94
C PHE A 217 17.21 4.63 5.39
N VAL A 218 17.66 5.55 6.23
CA VAL A 218 18.72 6.50 5.88
C VAL A 218 19.89 6.26 6.82
N ALA A 219 20.98 5.74 6.27
CA ALA A 219 22.19 5.51 7.06
C ALA A 219 22.76 6.84 7.56
N ASN A 220 23.19 6.86 8.82
CA ASN A 220 23.80 8.04 9.44
C ASN A 220 22.95 9.32 9.38
N ALA A 221 21.62 9.17 9.32
CA ALA A 221 20.68 10.30 9.30
C ALA A 221 20.79 11.18 10.57
N VAL A 222 21.28 10.61 11.65
CA VAL A 222 21.50 11.30 12.92
C VAL A 222 22.99 11.28 13.22
N PRO A 223 23.71 12.42 13.09
CA PRO A 223 25.13 12.47 13.33
C PRO A 223 25.50 12.28 14.80
N THR A 224 24.62 12.63 15.73
CA THR A 224 24.81 12.48 17.18
C THR A 224 23.48 12.19 17.88
N GLY A 225 23.51 11.52 19.04
CA GLY A 225 22.31 11.21 19.82
C GLY A 225 21.49 10.03 19.27
N ALA A 226 20.31 9.85 19.82
CA ALA A 226 19.40 8.77 19.46
C ALA A 226 18.47 9.10 18.28
N GLY A 227 18.44 10.36 17.82
CA GLY A 227 17.53 10.84 16.79
C GLY A 227 16.04 10.87 17.20
N THR A 228 15.79 10.72 18.48
CA THR A 228 14.42 10.74 19.03
C THR A 228 13.95 12.12 19.39
N GLU A 229 14.82 13.08 19.43
CA GLU A 229 14.58 14.47 19.84
C GLU A 229 13.66 15.18 18.84
N ASN A 230 13.71 14.81 17.57
CA ASN A 230 12.87 15.37 16.51
C ASN A 230 11.57 14.59 16.29
N ARG A 231 11.27 13.61 17.11
CA ARG A 231 9.99 12.93 17.10
C ARG A 231 8.93 13.82 17.74
N SER A 232 8.53 14.88 17.07
CA SER A 232 7.27 15.48 17.45
C SER A 232 6.15 14.49 17.12
N ARG A 233 5.39 14.14 18.13
CA ARG A 233 4.15 13.39 17.94
C ARG A 233 3.14 14.33 17.28
N GLN A 234 3.26 14.58 16.00
CA GLN A 234 2.22 15.28 15.28
C GLN A 234 1.00 14.36 15.18
N ASN A 235 -0.14 14.85 15.58
CA ASN A 235 -1.42 14.13 15.57
C ASN A 235 -1.48 12.87 16.45
N VAL A 236 -0.73 12.85 17.52
CA VAL A 236 -0.82 11.81 18.51
C VAL A 236 -1.84 12.19 19.56
N GLY A 237 -2.68 11.31 19.86
CA GLY A 237 -3.83 11.49 20.74
C GLY A 237 -5.13 11.38 19.99
N LEU A 238 -5.07 11.21 18.68
CA LEU A 238 -6.24 10.89 17.90
C LEU A 238 -6.67 9.45 18.21
N ARG A 239 -7.96 9.28 18.36
CA ARG A 239 -8.58 8.02 18.73
C ARG A 239 -8.44 7.01 17.59
N ILE A 240 -7.98 5.78 17.92
CA ILE A 240 -8.05 4.64 17.02
C ILE A 240 -8.88 3.56 17.66
N GLU A 241 -9.83 3.05 16.92
CA GLU A 241 -10.61 1.90 17.33
C GLU A 241 -10.55 0.80 16.30
N ARG A 242 -10.44 -0.43 16.76
CA ARG A 242 -10.47 -1.63 15.93
C ARG A 242 -11.67 -2.47 16.30
N ARG A 243 -12.38 -2.94 15.29
CA ARG A 243 -13.56 -3.79 15.45
C ARG A 243 -13.38 -5.06 14.64
N VAL A 244 -13.64 -6.19 15.26
CA VAL A 244 -13.86 -7.45 14.54
C VAL A 244 -15.32 -7.47 14.13
N LEU A 245 -15.58 -7.70 12.86
CA LEU A 245 -16.91 -7.67 12.29
C LEU A 245 -17.40 -9.09 12.01
N ALA A 246 -18.65 -9.37 12.36
CA ALA A 246 -19.30 -10.61 12.01
C ALA A 246 -19.78 -10.55 10.56
N LEU A 247 -19.61 -11.64 9.82
CA LEU A 247 -20.11 -11.81 8.46
C LEU A 247 -21.18 -12.89 8.45
N SER A 248 -22.42 -12.49 8.18
CA SER A 248 -23.51 -13.42 8.00
C SER A 248 -23.34 -14.23 6.72
N GLY A 249 -23.45 -15.55 6.82
CA GLY A 249 -23.35 -16.46 5.67
C GLY A 249 -21.91 -16.82 5.21
N ALA A 250 -20.88 -16.34 5.92
CA ALA A 250 -19.48 -16.64 5.62
C ALA A 250 -18.67 -16.97 6.88
N PRO A 251 -18.85 -18.14 7.49
CA PRO A 251 -18.32 -18.47 8.83
C PRO A 251 -16.79 -18.51 8.89
N ASN A 252 -16.12 -18.74 7.79
CA ASN A 252 -14.65 -18.77 7.72
C ASN A 252 -14.05 -17.41 7.35
N ALA A 253 -14.87 -16.46 6.93
CA ALA A 253 -14.40 -15.14 6.57
C ALA A 253 -14.05 -14.33 7.82
N LYS A 254 -13.02 -13.51 7.68
CA LYS A 254 -12.60 -12.55 8.71
C LYS A 254 -12.87 -11.14 8.20
N ALA A 255 -13.51 -10.33 9.02
CA ALA A 255 -13.71 -8.93 8.70
C ALA A 255 -13.35 -8.05 9.89
N LYS A 256 -12.83 -6.87 9.59
CA LYS A 256 -12.47 -5.86 10.59
C LYS A 256 -12.77 -4.46 10.08
N ALA A 257 -13.00 -3.55 11.01
CA ALA A 257 -12.97 -2.13 10.75
C ALA A 257 -11.91 -1.46 11.62
N ILE A 258 -11.26 -0.45 11.06
CA ILE A 258 -10.34 0.43 11.76
C ILE A 258 -10.90 1.84 11.60
N ILE A 259 -11.14 2.49 12.72
CA ILE A 259 -11.66 3.85 12.77
C ILE A 259 -10.55 4.73 13.33
N ARG A 260 -10.15 5.76 12.57
CA ARG A 260 -9.07 6.68 12.91
C ARG A 260 -9.62 8.10 12.97
N ASP A 261 -9.47 8.73 14.11
CA ASP A 261 -9.69 10.16 14.24
C ASP A 261 -8.55 10.90 13.50
N LEU A 262 -8.89 11.69 12.51
CA LEU A 262 -7.94 12.53 11.75
C LEU A 262 -8.13 14.03 12.04
N GLY A 263 -8.89 14.37 13.07
CA GLY A 263 -9.24 15.74 13.45
C GLY A 263 -10.56 16.17 12.81
N PRO A 264 -10.58 16.85 11.66
CA PRO A 264 -11.83 17.35 11.08
C PRO A 264 -12.77 16.27 10.55
N LEU A 265 -12.25 15.11 10.22
CA LEU A 265 -12.97 13.92 9.78
C LEU A 265 -12.31 12.68 10.37
N ASP A 266 -13.07 11.59 10.42
CA ASP A 266 -12.56 10.27 10.78
C ASP A 266 -12.47 9.39 9.55
N ALA A 267 -11.39 8.60 9.44
CA ALA A 267 -11.28 7.56 8.44
C ALA A 267 -11.81 6.25 8.99
N VAL A 268 -12.66 5.59 8.23
CA VAL A 268 -13.17 4.24 8.53
C VAL A 268 -12.75 3.31 7.41
N GLU A 269 -11.86 2.39 7.72
CA GLU A 269 -11.39 1.35 6.82
C GLU A 269 -12.05 0.03 7.17
N VAL A 270 -12.58 -0.66 6.17
CA VAL A 270 -13.19 -1.99 6.34
C VAL A 270 -12.46 -2.97 5.44
N ALA A 271 -11.98 -4.06 6.02
CA ALA A 271 -11.31 -5.13 5.31
C ALA A 271 -11.98 -6.48 5.56
N VAL A 272 -12.17 -7.24 4.49
CA VAL A 272 -12.69 -8.61 4.48
C VAL A 272 -11.63 -9.53 3.91
N ARG A 273 -11.48 -10.73 4.50
CA ARG A 273 -10.54 -11.76 4.09
C ARG A 273 -11.20 -13.14 4.12
N ALA A 274 -10.74 -14.03 3.26
CA ALA A 274 -11.21 -15.41 3.16
C ALA A 274 -12.74 -15.54 2.99
N ALA A 275 -13.36 -14.59 2.32
CA ALA A 275 -14.78 -14.64 1.97
C ALA A 275 -14.97 -15.25 0.57
N PRO A 276 -16.15 -15.82 0.27
CA PRO A 276 -16.44 -16.32 -1.06
C PRO A 276 -16.32 -15.24 -2.14
N ALA A 277 -15.66 -15.55 -3.26
CA ALA A 277 -15.54 -14.63 -4.39
C ALA A 277 -16.92 -14.22 -4.89
N GLY A 278 -17.09 -12.94 -5.24
CA GLY A 278 -18.35 -12.37 -5.69
C GLY A 278 -19.38 -12.11 -4.58
N ALA A 279 -19.08 -12.46 -3.31
CA ALA A 279 -19.95 -12.07 -2.20
C ALA A 279 -20.01 -10.55 -2.06
N MET A 280 -21.20 -10.02 -1.77
CA MET A 280 -21.44 -8.58 -1.68
C MET A 280 -21.97 -8.18 -0.31
N PHE A 281 -21.39 -7.12 0.24
CA PHE A 281 -21.74 -6.58 1.55
C PHE A 281 -21.93 -5.08 1.50
N ASP A 282 -22.76 -4.56 2.41
CA ASP A 282 -22.85 -3.14 2.70
C ASP A 282 -22.27 -2.87 4.08
N ALA A 283 -21.37 -1.89 4.18
CA ALA A 283 -20.81 -1.43 5.43
C ALA A 283 -21.58 -0.23 5.96
N TYR A 284 -21.89 -0.24 7.25
CA TYR A 284 -22.60 0.83 7.95
C TYR A 284 -21.88 1.27 9.20
N ALA A 285 -21.77 2.59 9.41
CA ALA A 285 -21.54 3.15 10.73
C ALA A 285 -22.88 3.13 11.48
N VAL A 286 -22.88 2.66 12.73
CA VAL A 286 -24.07 2.49 13.56
C VAL A 286 -23.91 3.11 14.94
N GLN A 287 -25.02 3.54 15.53
CA GLN A 287 -25.04 4.24 16.80
C GLN A 287 -24.71 3.33 17.98
N ASN A 288 -25.24 2.12 18.00
CA ASN A 288 -25.09 1.20 19.13
C ASN A 288 -24.09 0.09 18.82
N MET A 289 -23.40 -0.40 19.85
CA MET A 289 -22.45 -1.50 19.75
C MET A 289 -23.10 -2.84 19.39
N THR A 290 -24.37 -3.01 19.78
CA THR A 290 -25.18 -4.23 19.55
C THR A 290 -26.57 -3.85 19.04
N ALA A 291 -27.27 -4.82 18.47
CA ALA A 291 -28.66 -4.63 18.04
C ALA A 291 -29.59 -4.35 19.25
N PRO A 292 -30.61 -3.51 19.10
CA PRO A 292 -30.94 -2.72 17.93
C PRO A 292 -29.90 -1.60 17.67
N TYR A 293 -29.40 -1.52 16.42
CA TYR A 293 -28.25 -0.66 16.10
C TYR A 293 -28.54 0.84 16.06
N GLY A 294 -29.80 1.24 16.08
CA GLY A 294 -30.20 2.65 16.13
C GLY A 294 -29.94 3.38 14.81
N ARG A 295 -29.37 4.57 14.84
CA ARG A 295 -29.05 5.30 13.62
C ARG A 295 -27.95 4.60 12.85
N ALA A 296 -28.11 4.54 11.52
CA ALA A 296 -27.11 3.97 10.62
C ALA A 296 -26.83 4.87 9.42
N VAL A 297 -25.58 4.90 8.98
CA VAL A 297 -25.14 5.56 7.75
C VAL A 297 -24.37 4.54 6.92
N LYS A 298 -24.74 4.40 5.66
CA LYS A 298 -24.00 3.54 4.74
C LYS A 298 -22.65 4.17 4.43
N LEU A 299 -21.60 3.43 4.68
CA LEU A 299 -20.23 3.83 4.42
C LEU A 299 -19.84 3.47 2.98
N ALA A 300 -20.12 2.24 2.59
CA ALA A 300 -19.72 1.73 1.30
C ALA A 300 -20.41 0.42 0.95
N HIS A 301 -20.26 0.05 -0.31
CA HIS A 301 -20.54 -1.27 -0.84
C HIS A 301 -19.23 -2.01 -1.09
N LEU A 302 -19.15 -3.28 -0.68
CA LEU A 302 -17.98 -4.14 -0.88
C LEU A 302 -18.35 -5.35 -1.73
N MET A 303 -17.56 -5.60 -2.76
CA MET A 303 -17.60 -6.84 -3.53
C MET A 303 -16.31 -7.62 -3.31
N VAL A 304 -16.42 -8.88 -2.92
CA VAL A 304 -15.28 -9.75 -2.68
C VAL A 304 -14.66 -10.17 -4.00
N LYS A 305 -13.37 -9.94 -4.12
CA LYS A 305 -12.56 -10.32 -5.29
C LYS A 305 -12.35 -11.82 -5.37
N ASN A 306 -11.79 -12.28 -6.49
CA ASN A 306 -11.47 -13.70 -6.70
C ASN A 306 -10.49 -14.28 -5.69
N ASP A 307 -9.66 -13.43 -5.07
CA ASP A 307 -8.70 -13.80 -4.03
C ASP A 307 -9.33 -13.87 -2.61
N GLY A 308 -10.64 -13.70 -2.50
CA GLY A 308 -11.36 -13.75 -1.23
C GLY A 308 -11.25 -12.48 -0.39
N THR A 309 -10.77 -11.37 -0.98
CA THR A 309 -10.60 -10.10 -0.27
C THR A 309 -11.57 -9.02 -0.73
N ALA A 310 -11.91 -8.10 0.18
CA ALA A 310 -12.53 -6.82 -0.14
C ALA A 310 -12.02 -5.76 0.84
N GLU A 311 -11.80 -4.55 0.35
CA GLU A 311 -11.40 -3.41 1.17
C GLU A 311 -12.13 -2.15 0.72
N VAL A 312 -12.45 -1.30 1.68
CA VAL A 312 -13.02 0.02 1.43
C VAL A 312 -12.60 0.98 2.52
N ALA A 313 -12.44 2.25 2.15
CA ALA A 313 -12.25 3.34 3.09
C ALA A 313 -13.31 4.42 2.87
N ALA A 314 -13.80 4.99 3.96
CA ALA A 314 -14.73 6.10 3.96
C ALA A 314 -14.27 7.18 4.95
N GLN A 315 -14.64 8.42 4.70
CA GLN A 315 -14.42 9.53 5.62
C GLN A 315 -15.77 10.14 6.05
N LEU A 316 -15.94 10.33 7.32
CA LEU A 316 -17.11 10.96 7.92
C LEU A 316 -16.74 11.47 9.32
N ARG A 317 -17.63 12.22 9.96
CA ARG A 317 -17.50 12.58 11.39
C ARG A 317 -18.05 11.46 12.27
N PHE A 318 -17.33 10.32 12.31
CA PHE A 318 -17.81 9.10 12.98
C PHE A 318 -18.07 9.35 14.48
N PHE A 319 -17.05 9.83 15.19
CA PHE A 319 -17.14 10.02 16.63
C PHE A 319 -18.05 11.20 17.01
N GLU A 320 -17.92 12.34 16.34
CA GLU A 320 -18.76 13.51 16.61
C GLU A 320 -20.25 13.25 16.30
N SER A 321 -20.54 12.41 15.32
CA SER A 321 -21.92 12.02 15.00
C SER A 321 -22.50 10.98 15.95
N GLY A 322 -21.72 10.52 16.95
CA GLY A 322 -22.16 9.58 17.95
C GLY A 322 -22.29 8.14 17.44
N PHE A 323 -21.57 7.77 16.38
CA PHE A 323 -21.42 6.38 15.98
C PHE A 323 -20.40 5.68 16.87
N THR A 324 -20.66 4.41 17.17
CA THR A 324 -19.81 3.63 18.08
C THR A 324 -19.32 2.33 17.44
N ASN A 325 -19.95 1.88 16.37
CA ASN A 325 -19.62 0.60 15.73
C ASN A 325 -19.76 0.65 14.21
N VAL A 326 -19.14 -0.32 13.57
CA VAL A 326 -19.29 -0.61 12.15
C VAL A 326 -19.90 -2.00 12.01
N VAL A 327 -20.82 -2.18 11.08
CA VAL A 327 -21.51 -3.46 10.83
C VAL A 327 -21.49 -3.74 9.34
N LEU A 328 -21.25 -5.00 8.99
CA LEU A 328 -21.42 -5.52 7.64
C LEU A 328 -22.71 -6.32 7.53
N THR A 329 -23.49 -6.04 6.51
CA THR A 329 -24.69 -6.80 6.17
C THR A 329 -24.63 -7.27 4.73
N PRO A 330 -25.38 -8.33 4.36
CA PRO A 330 -25.60 -8.62 2.95
C PRO A 330 -26.13 -7.39 2.22
N THR A 331 -25.76 -7.21 0.95
CA THR A 331 -26.15 -6.05 0.15
C THR A 331 -27.67 -5.83 0.16
N GLY A 332 -28.06 -4.58 0.38
CA GLY A 332 -29.46 -4.17 0.42
C GLY A 332 -30.18 -4.43 1.74
N GLN A 333 -29.51 -5.02 2.74
CA GLN A 333 -30.06 -5.23 4.07
C GLN A 333 -29.57 -4.17 5.05
N LEU A 334 -30.48 -3.61 5.83
CA LEU A 334 -30.13 -2.73 6.95
C LEU A 334 -29.68 -3.55 8.16
N PRO A 335 -28.78 -3.00 8.99
CA PRO A 335 -28.46 -3.59 10.28
C PRO A 335 -29.72 -3.74 11.15
N SER A 336 -29.81 -4.80 11.94
CA SER A 336 -30.98 -5.12 12.75
C SER A 336 -31.41 -3.98 13.68
N GLY A 337 -32.64 -3.53 13.52
CA GLY A 337 -33.21 -2.40 14.29
C GLY A 337 -32.56 -1.05 13.97
N ALA A 338 -31.93 -0.91 12.82
CA ALA A 338 -31.36 0.35 12.38
C ALA A 338 -32.34 1.17 11.55
N SER A 339 -32.23 2.49 11.66
CA SER A 339 -32.87 3.46 10.76
C SER A 339 -31.82 4.27 10.03
N MET A 340 -32.01 4.47 8.71
CA MET A 340 -31.09 5.29 7.93
C MET A 340 -31.11 6.74 8.40
N SER A 341 -29.94 7.29 8.59
CA SER A 341 -29.75 8.70 8.97
C SER A 341 -29.06 9.45 7.84
N VAL A 342 -29.52 10.65 7.58
CA VAL A 342 -28.82 11.61 6.74
C VAL A 342 -27.92 12.41 7.66
N ILE A 343 -26.61 12.31 7.49
CA ILE A 343 -25.65 13.17 8.17
C ILE A 343 -25.44 14.43 7.33
N GLY A 344 -25.31 15.56 8.00
CA GLY A 344 -25.18 16.89 7.35
C GLY A 344 -23.93 17.12 6.51
N ALA A 345 -22.97 16.19 6.54
CA ALA A 345 -21.81 16.14 5.65
C ALA A 345 -21.85 14.82 4.85
N PRO A 346 -21.56 14.84 3.55
CA PRO A 346 -21.53 13.63 2.74
C PRO A 346 -20.45 12.68 3.26
N VAL A 347 -20.76 11.39 3.29
CA VAL A 347 -19.75 10.34 3.44
C VAL A 347 -18.90 10.36 2.18
N MET A 348 -17.65 10.79 2.29
CA MET A 348 -16.73 10.68 1.17
C MET A 348 -16.18 9.26 1.14
N GLN A 349 -16.50 8.52 0.09
CA GLN A 349 -15.80 7.29 -0.20
C GLN A 349 -14.42 7.66 -0.73
N LEU A 350 -13.39 7.33 0.02
CA LEU A 350 -12.05 7.34 -0.52
C LEU A 350 -12.00 6.21 -1.55
N ALA A 351 -11.68 6.55 -2.79
CA ALA A 351 -11.44 5.57 -3.83
C ALA A 351 -10.22 4.72 -3.43
N VAL A 352 -10.45 3.70 -2.61
CA VAL A 352 -9.64 2.50 -2.70
C VAL A 352 -9.96 2.01 -4.10
N ALA A 353 -8.95 1.94 -4.98
CA ALA A 353 -9.15 1.64 -6.40
C ALA A 353 -9.81 0.26 -6.58
N ASN A 354 -11.10 0.22 -6.36
CA ASN A 354 -12.00 -0.86 -6.72
C ASN A 354 -12.74 -0.39 -7.97
N HIS A 355 -12.03 -0.36 -9.10
CA HIS A 355 -12.72 -0.31 -10.37
C HIS A 355 -13.23 -1.70 -10.71
N CYS A 356 -14.44 -2.02 -10.24
CA CYS A 356 -15.35 -2.78 -11.08
C CYS A 356 -15.88 -1.82 -12.13
N SER A 357 -15.27 -1.76 -13.30
CA SER A 357 -15.95 -1.29 -14.50
C SER A 357 -17.03 -2.32 -14.82
N MET A 358 -18.30 -1.98 -14.61
CA MET A 358 -19.37 -2.55 -15.40
C MET A 358 -19.14 -2.08 -16.85
N HIS A 359 -18.76 -2.99 -17.69
CA HIS A 359 -19.15 -3.31 -19.07
C HIS A 359 -18.21 -4.37 -19.63
#